data_e26d5ab212e42f1b857df814427f5f03
#
_entry.id   e26d5ab212e42f1b857df814427f5f03
#
_cell.length_a   1.000
_cell.length_b   1.000
_cell.length_c   1.000
_cell.angle_alpha   90.00
_cell.angle_beta   90.00
_cell.angle_gamma   90.00
#
_symmetry.space_group_name_H-M   'P 1'
#
loop_
_entity.id
_entity.type
_entity.pdbx_description
1 polymer ?
#
loop_
_entity_poly.entity_id
_entity_poly.type
_entity_poly.pdbx_seq_one_letter_code
_entity_poly.pdbx_strand_id
1 'polypeptide(L)'
;FSKRILAVDGLDLQIPRGQVFGLLGPNGSGKTTTLGMILGVVSKTRGSYNWFGEGDDYKLRKRIGAILEQPNFYPFLSARQNLIVHSRIKDIRKPDTDGLLKMVGLYERSNDPFKTYSLGMKQRLAIASAMLADPEVLIFDEPTNGLDPQGIAEIRQLILNIRDMNKTIVLASHLLDE
;
A
#
# COMPACT_ATOMS: atom_id res chain seq x y z
N PHE A 1 36.13 -0.40 -9.12
CA PHE A 1 35.30 0.77 -9.51
C PHE A 1 33.84 0.35 -9.39
N SER A 2 33.14 0.82 -8.35
CA SER A 2 31.69 0.61 -8.19
C SER A 2 30.98 1.43 -9.27
N LYS A 3 30.32 0.76 -10.22
CA LYS A 3 29.51 1.40 -11.25
C LYS A 3 28.32 2.06 -10.54
N ARG A 4 28.22 3.37 -10.56
CA ARG A 4 27.03 4.06 -10.04
C ARG A 4 25.83 3.67 -10.91
N ILE A 5 24.83 3.06 -10.29
CA ILE A 5 23.57 2.72 -10.96
C ILE A 5 22.61 3.89 -10.71
N LEU A 6 22.08 4.48 -11.75
CA LEU A 6 21.00 5.46 -11.69
C LEU A 6 19.67 4.70 -11.65
N ALA A 7 19.04 4.67 -10.50
CA ALA A 7 17.82 3.88 -10.29
C ALA A 7 16.58 4.55 -10.90
N VAL A 8 16.52 5.89 -10.90
CA VAL A 8 15.46 6.69 -11.50
C VAL A 8 16.09 7.89 -12.17
N ASP A 9 15.80 8.13 -13.45
CA ASP A 9 16.35 9.21 -14.25
C ASP A 9 15.25 10.05 -14.89
N GLY A 10 15.18 11.34 -14.51
CA GLY A 10 14.32 12.34 -15.14
C GLY A 10 12.82 12.01 -15.12
N LEU A 11 12.31 11.40 -14.05
CA LEU A 11 10.88 11.10 -13.92
C LEU A 11 10.11 12.37 -13.55
N ASP A 12 9.28 12.85 -14.48
CA ASP A 12 8.26 13.87 -14.22
C ASP A 12 6.88 13.22 -14.26
N LEU A 13 6.16 13.33 -13.15
CA LEU A 13 4.89 12.63 -12.97
C LEU A 13 3.92 13.49 -12.16
N GLN A 14 2.68 13.57 -12.63
CA GLN A 14 1.58 14.19 -11.91
C GLN A 14 0.41 13.21 -11.81
N ILE A 15 -0.07 12.93 -10.59
CA ILE A 15 -1.14 11.97 -10.34
C ILE A 15 -2.38 12.74 -9.90
N PRO A 16 -3.47 12.72 -10.70
CA PRO A 16 -4.74 13.34 -10.33
C PRO A 16 -5.39 12.64 -9.12
N ARG A 17 -6.17 13.40 -8.35
CA ARG A 17 -6.93 12.85 -7.20
C ARG A 17 -8.05 11.92 -7.66
N GLY A 18 -8.39 10.93 -6.83
CA GLY A 18 -9.53 10.03 -7.02
C GLY A 18 -9.35 9.01 -8.15
N GLN A 19 -8.11 8.77 -8.60
CA GLN A 19 -7.81 7.82 -9.69
C GLN A 19 -6.92 6.68 -9.22
N VAL A 20 -6.96 5.58 -9.96
CA VAL A 20 -5.94 4.52 -9.87
C VAL A 20 -4.88 4.82 -10.92
N PHE A 21 -3.65 4.99 -10.47
CA PHE A 21 -2.48 5.23 -11.32
C PHE A 21 -1.52 4.04 -11.26
N GLY A 22 -1.26 3.43 -12.42
CA GLY A 22 -0.32 2.30 -12.55
C GLY A 22 1.08 2.76 -12.91
N LEU A 23 2.07 2.44 -12.09
CA LEU A 23 3.49 2.55 -12.39
C LEU A 23 3.96 1.18 -12.89
N LEU A 24 3.96 0.99 -14.21
CA LEU A 24 4.22 -0.31 -14.84
C LEU A 24 5.68 -0.41 -15.31
N GLY A 25 6.24 -1.60 -15.22
CA GLY A 25 7.59 -1.88 -15.74
C GLY A 25 8.19 -3.17 -15.21
N PRO A 26 9.25 -3.69 -15.83
CA PRO A 26 9.91 -4.93 -15.41
C PRO A 26 10.56 -4.78 -14.02
N ASN A 27 10.92 -5.93 -13.43
CA ASN A 27 11.70 -5.93 -12.19
C ASN A 27 13.02 -5.19 -12.39
N GLY A 28 13.40 -4.35 -11.41
CA GLY A 28 14.60 -3.52 -11.49
C GLY A 28 14.44 -2.20 -12.26
N SER A 29 13.25 -1.87 -12.77
CA SER A 29 13.01 -0.59 -13.48
C SER A 29 12.91 0.65 -12.55
N GLY A 30 13.10 0.50 -11.26
CA GLY A 30 13.08 1.61 -10.30
C GLY A 30 11.72 1.92 -9.67
N LYS A 31 10.67 1.13 -9.90
CA LYS A 31 9.32 1.34 -9.32
C LYS A 31 9.35 1.46 -7.80
N THR A 32 9.80 0.40 -7.12
CA THR A 32 9.94 0.36 -5.65
C THR A 32 10.85 1.48 -5.14
N THR A 33 11.93 1.80 -5.85
CA THR A 33 12.83 2.91 -5.49
C THR A 33 12.10 4.25 -5.58
N THR A 34 11.31 4.47 -6.64
CA THR A 34 10.49 5.68 -6.80
C THR A 34 9.50 5.81 -5.65
N LEU A 35 8.74 4.73 -5.36
CA LEU A 35 7.79 4.72 -4.25
C LEU A 35 8.48 4.96 -2.90
N GLY A 36 9.65 4.32 -2.67
CA GLY A 36 10.44 4.52 -1.46
C GLY A 36 10.93 5.97 -1.29
N MET A 37 11.32 6.64 -2.39
CA MET A 37 11.74 8.05 -2.35
C MET A 37 10.58 8.98 -1.98
N ILE A 38 9.44 8.86 -2.63
CA ILE A 38 8.28 9.73 -2.35
C ILE A 38 7.68 9.49 -0.97
N LEU A 39 7.83 8.29 -0.41
CA LEU A 39 7.45 7.96 0.96
C LEU A 39 8.53 8.35 1.99
N GLY A 40 9.71 8.77 1.53
CA GLY A 40 10.82 9.16 2.40
C GLY A 40 11.53 8.00 3.10
N VAL A 41 11.34 6.78 2.62
CA VAL A 41 12.08 5.57 3.07
C VAL A 41 13.47 5.54 2.43
N VAL A 42 13.58 6.02 1.19
CA VAL A 42 14.83 6.14 0.43
C VAL A 42 15.13 7.61 0.19
N SER A 43 16.37 8.04 0.44
CA SER A 43 16.78 9.43 0.18
C SER A 43 16.94 9.67 -1.32
N LYS A 44 16.32 10.71 -1.84
CA LYS A 44 16.52 11.18 -3.21
C LYS A 44 17.89 11.86 -3.36
N THR A 45 18.57 11.65 -4.50
CA THR A 45 19.84 12.33 -4.81
C THR A 45 19.59 13.76 -5.30
N ARG A 46 18.54 13.96 -6.11
CA ARG A 46 18.11 15.26 -6.65
C ARG A 46 16.63 15.23 -7.02
N GLY A 47 16.08 16.37 -7.40
CA GLY A 47 14.66 16.50 -7.75
C GLY A 47 13.78 16.81 -6.53
N SER A 48 12.50 17.00 -6.78
CA SER A 48 11.51 17.32 -5.76
C SER A 48 10.23 16.50 -6.00
N TYR A 49 9.44 16.36 -4.99
CA TYR A 49 8.06 15.86 -5.09
C TYR A 49 7.17 16.68 -4.15
N ASN A 50 5.89 16.63 -4.40
CA ASN A 50 4.91 17.41 -3.69
C ASN A 50 3.68 16.54 -3.42
N TRP A 51 3.22 16.54 -2.18
CA TRP A 51 1.99 15.88 -1.77
C TRP A 51 0.87 16.92 -1.63
N PHE A 52 -0.25 16.67 -2.27
CA PHE A 52 -1.49 17.47 -2.14
C PHE A 52 -1.39 18.93 -2.58
N GLY A 53 -0.28 19.37 -3.20
CA GLY A 53 0.02 20.76 -3.45
C GLY A 53 0.64 21.49 -2.24
N GLU A 54 0.97 20.77 -1.17
CA GLU A 54 1.40 21.32 0.12
C GLU A 54 2.90 21.09 0.41
N GLY A 55 3.64 20.49 -0.53
CA GLY A 55 5.07 20.19 -0.39
C GLY A 55 5.36 18.73 -0.02
N ASP A 56 6.53 18.49 0.60
CA ASP A 56 7.02 17.15 0.97
C ASP A 56 7.19 16.94 2.49
N ASP A 57 6.49 17.74 3.32
CA ASP A 57 6.56 17.61 4.79
C ASP A 57 6.18 16.19 5.21
N TYR A 58 6.99 15.61 6.11
CA TYR A 58 6.75 14.27 6.66
C TYR A 58 5.36 14.11 7.31
N LYS A 59 4.75 15.21 7.79
CA LYS A 59 3.40 15.21 8.38
C LYS A 59 2.32 14.84 7.36
N LEU A 60 2.54 15.18 6.07
CA LEU A 60 1.61 14.83 4.98
C LEU A 60 1.52 13.33 4.76
N ARG A 61 2.57 12.57 5.12
CA ARG A 61 2.58 11.11 5.01
C ARG A 61 1.58 10.42 5.94
N LYS A 62 1.09 11.09 6.98
CA LYS A 62 -0.03 10.57 7.80
C LYS A 62 -1.33 10.42 7.01
N ARG A 63 -1.46 11.14 5.88
CA ARG A 63 -2.58 11.08 4.94
C ARG A 63 -2.36 10.03 3.83
N ILE A 64 -1.30 9.21 3.96
CA ILE A 64 -0.90 8.21 2.98
C ILE A 64 -0.89 6.84 3.65
N GLY A 65 -1.57 5.87 3.04
CA GLY A 65 -1.44 4.45 3.37
C GLY A 65 -0.50 3.78 2.38
N ALA A 66 0.44 2.95 2.82
CA ALA A 66 1.38 2.31 1.91
C ALA A 66 1.64 0.85 2.28
N ILE A 67 1.86 0.04 1.24
CA ILE A 67 2.37 -1.33 1.30
C ILE A 67 3.51 -1.39 0.27
N LEU A 68 4.77 -1.44 0.74
CA LEU A 68 5.96 -1.47 -0.13
C LEU A 68 6.56 -2.87 -0.28
N GLU A 69 6.22 -3.78 0.61
CA GLU A 69 6.73 -5.15 0.65
C GLU A 69 5.67 -6.09 1.21
N GLN A 70 6.05 -7.35 1.45
CA GLN A 70 5.13 -8.30 2.07
C GLN A 70 4.67 -7.81 3.45
N PRO A 71 3.39 -8.02 3.77
CA PRO A 71 2.81 -7.55 5.03
C PRO A 71 3.50 -8.15 6.24
N ASN A 72 4.02 -7.28 7.11
CA ASN A 72 4.74 -7.69 8.32
C ASN A 72 3.79 -7.60 9.53
N PHE A 73 3.17 -8.72 9.87
CA PHE A 73 2.25 -8.85 11.00
C PHE A 73 2.78 -9.86 12.02
N TYR A 74 2.30 -9.75 13.24
CA TYR A 74 2.62 -10.70 14.31
C TYR A 74 1.91 -12.04 14.03
N PRO A 75 2.67 -13.14 13.80
CA PRO A 75 2.10 -14.40 13.29
C PRO A 75 1.08 -15.05 14.23
N PHE A 76 1.26 -14.86 15.54
CA PHE A 76 0.44 -15.47 16.58
C PHE A 76 -0.76 -14.62 17.01
N LEU A 77 -0.78 -13.33 16.62
CA LEU A 77 -1.91 -12.46 16.83
C LEU A 77 -2.96 -12.69 15.76
N SER A 78 -4.22 -12.46 16.11
CA SER A 78 -5.32 -12.48 15.14
C SER A 78 -5.25 -11.26 14.21
N ALA A 79 -6.01 -11.27 13.10
CA ALA A 79 -6.11 -10.12 12.21
C ALA A 79 -6.57 -8.86 12.97
N ARG A 80 -7.61 -9.00 13.80
CA ARG A 80 -8.12 -7.91 14.64
C ARG A 80 -7.05 -7.35 15.57
N GLN A 81 -6.32 -8.22 16.27
CA GLN A 81 -5.24 -7.81 17.17
C GLN A 81 -4.10 -7.11 16.43
N ASN A 82 -3.72 -7.61 15.25
CA ASN A 82 -2.72 -6.97 14.40
C ASN A 82 -3.15 -5.56 13.98
N LEU A 83 -4.40 -5.37 13.53
CA LEU A 83 -4.92 -4.03 13.21
C LEU A 83 -4.92 -3.10 14.42
N ILE A 84 -5.25 -3.58 15.62
CA ILE A 84 -5.17 -2.80 16.86
C ILE A 84 -3.72 -2.39 17.17
N VAL A 85 -2.75 -3.29 17.01
CA VAL A 85 -1.32 -2.95 17.19
C VAL A 85 -0.90 -1.86 16.20
N HIS A 86 -1.23 -2.04 14.91
CA HIS A 86 -0.91 -1.05 13.88
C HIS A 86 -1.59 0.30 14.10
N SER A 87 -2.83 0.30 14.61
CA SER A 87 -3.52 1.56 14.94
C SER A 87 -2.82 2.33 16.05
N ARG A 88 -2.30 1.62 17.06
CA ARG A 88 -1.52 2.24 18.16
C ARG A 88 -0.20 2.83 17.66
N ILE A 89 0.50 2.12 16.76
CA ILE A 89 1.73 2.62 16.13
C ILE A 89 1.46 3.91 15.34
N LYS A 90 0.28 4.00 14.69
CA LYS A 90 -0.16 5.18 13.93
C LYS A 90 -0.84 6.26 14.79
N ASP A 91 -0.90 6.10 16.11
CA ASP A 91 -1.59 6.99 17.06
C ASP A 91 -3.09 7.19 16.75
N ILE A 92 -3.75 6.12 16.29
CA ILE A 92 -5.19 6.11 16.00
C ILE A 92 -5.93 5.60 17.22
N ARG A 93 -6.67 6.48 17.90
CA ARG A 93 -7.33 6.16 19.19
C ARG A 93 -8.55 5.26 19.07
N LYS A 94 -9.30 5.38 17.99
CA LYS A 94 -10.56 4.64 17.74
C LYS A 94 -10.59 4.09 16.31
N PRO A 95 -9.82 3.02 16.01
CA PRO A 95 -9.83 2.43 14.69
C PRO A 95 -11.15 1.68 14.45
N ASP A 96 -11.74 1.84 13.28
CA ASP A 96 -12.84 0.98 12.82
C ASP A 96 -12.31 -0.35 12.27
N THR A 97 -11.80 -1.19 13.17
CA THR A 97 -11.24 -2.49 12.79
C THR A 97 -12.28 -3.43 12.20
N ASP A 98 -13.54 -3.35 12.66
CA ASP A 98 -14.62 -4.21 12.17
C ASP A 98 -15.06 -3.82 10.78
N GLY A 99 -15.25 -2.53 10.52
CA GLY A 99 -15.56 -2.02 9.18
C GLY A 99 -14.46 -2.37 8.19
N LEU A 100 -13.19 -2.18 8.56
CA LEU A 100 -12.05 -2.55 7.71
C LEU A 100 -11.99 -4.06 7.43
N LEU A 101 -12.20 -4.90 8.44
CA LEU A 101 -12.20 -6.35 8.25
C LEU A 101 -13.36 -6.84 7.37
N LYS A 102 -14.53 -6.20 7.47
CA LYS A 102 -15.67 -6.44 6.58
C LYS A 102 -15.34 -6.00 5.16
N MET A 103 -14.78 -4.81 4.99
CA MET A 103 -14.40 -4.26 3.67
C MET A 103 -13.45 -5.19 2.91
N VAL A 104 -12.48 -5.79 3.61
CA VAL A 104 -11.52 -6.71 2.99
C VAL A 104 -11.96 -8.18 3.02
N GLY A 105 -13.19 -8.49 3.45
CA GLY A 105 -13.74 -9.86 3.49
C GLY A 105 -13.03 -10.79 4.47
N LEU A 106 -12.54 -10.27 5.60
CA LEU A 106 -11.83 -11.05 6.64
C LEU A 106 -12.55 -11.07 7.99
N TYR A 107 -13.78 -10.53 8.06
CA TYR A 107 -14.48 -10.38 9.33
C TYR A 107 -14.72 -11.72 10.04
N GLU A 108 -15.20 -12.73 9.33
CA GLU A 108 -15.48 -14.07 9.87
C GLU A 108 -14.20 -14.80 10.35
N ARG A 109 -13.07 -14.45 9.78
CA ARG A 109 -11.75 -15.02 10.12
C ARG A 109 -10.93 -14.06 11.02
N SER A 110 -11.55 -12.96 11.50
CA SER A 110 -10.86 -11.86 12.21
C SER A 110 -10.15 -12.29 13.49
N ASN A 111 -10.58 -13.37 14.11
CA ASN A 111 -10.01 -13.91 15.36
C ASN A 111 -8.98 -15.03 15.11
N ASP A 112 -8.81 -15.48 13.86
CA ASP A 112 -7.84 -16.52 13.55
C ASP A 112 -6.41 -15.95 13.58
N PRO A 113 -5.41 -16.71 14.02
CA PRO A 113 -4.01 -16.30 14.01
C PRO A 113 -3.53 -16.01 12.59
N PHE A 114 -2.81 -14.89 12.40
CA PHE A 114 -2.31 -14.47 11.08
C PHE A 114 -1.47 -15.54 10.37
N LYS A 115 -0.72 -16.36 11.11
CA LYS A 115 0.07 -17.47 10.53
C LYS A 115 -0.77 -18.47 9.74
N THR A 116 -2.08 -18.56 10.00
CA THR A 116 -2.99 -19.48 9.31
C THR A 116 -3.61 -18.91 8.04
N TYR A 117 -3.31 -17.64 7.72
CA TYR A 117 -3.86 -16.95 6.56
C TYR A 117 -3.15 -17.38 5.27
N SER A 118 -3.95 -17.56 4.21
CA SER A 118 -3.41 -17.65 2.84
C SER A 118 -2.72 -16.36 2.42
N LEU A 119 -1.93 -16.41 1.35
CA LEU A 119 -1.26 -15.21 0.84
C LEU A 119 -2.26 -14.10 0.49
N GLY A 120 -3.37 -14.43 -0.19
CA GLY A 120 -4.44 -13.48 -0.51
C GLY A 120 -5.10 -12.87 0.74
N MET A 121 -5.33 -13.68 1.79
CA MET A 121 -5.84 -13.16 3.07
C MET A 121 -4.84 -12.21 3.74
N LYS A 122 -3.56 -12.53 3.70
CA LYS A 122 -2.48 -11.67 4.23
C LYS A 122 -2.43 -10.34 3.49
N GLN A 123 -2.56 -10.38 2.16
CA GLN A 123 -2.57 -9.18 1.33
C GLN A 123 -3.80 -8.30 1.62
N ARG A 124 -4.99 -8.90 1.76
CA ARG A 124 -6.20 -8.17 2.14
C ARG A 124 -6.08 -7.52 3.52
N LEU A 125 -5.47 -8.20 4.50
CA LEU A 125 -5.19 -7.60 5.80
C LEU A 125 -4.20 -6.42 5.72
N ALA A 126 -3.19 -6.49 4.83
CA ALA A 126 -2.28 -5.38 4.60
C ALA A 126 -3.01 -4.15 4.06
N ILE A 127 -3.93 -4.35 3.11
CA ILE A 127 -4.78 -3.27 2.59
C ILE A 127 -5.63 -2.66 3.71
N ALA A 128 -6.25 -3.49 4.57
CA ALA A 128 -6.97 -2.99 5.74
C ALA A 128 -6.08 -2.16 6.67
N SER A 129 -4.84 -2.60 6.90
CA SER A 129 -3.86 -1.86 7.71
C SER A 129 -3.43 -0.53 7.08
N ALA A 130 -3.30 -0.47 5.76
CA ALA A 130 -3.02 0.78 5.04
C ALA A 130 -4.17 1.78 5.18
N MET A 131 -5.42 1.29 5.24
CA MET A 131 -6.64 2.08 5.38
C MET A 131 -6.94 2.57 6.80
N LEU A 132 -6.22 2.11 7.83
CA LEU A 132 -6.52 2.41 9.24
C LEU A 132 -6.65 3.90 9.58
N ALA A 133 -5.87 4.76 8.93
CA ALA A 133 -5.88 6.23 9.14
C ALA A 133 -6.83 6.96 8.19
N ASP A 134 -7.69 6.25 7.47
CA ASP A 134 -8.54 6.80 6.41
C ASP A 134 -7.77 7.69 5.41
N PRO A 135 -6.69 7.20 4.81
CA PRO A 135 -5.79 8.01 3.98
C PRO A 135 -6.48 8.53 2.72
N GLU A 136 -6.00 9.67 2.18
CA GLU A 136 -6.42 10.20 0.88
C GLU A 136 -5.72 9.48 -0.28
N VAL A 137 -4.49 9.02 -0.04
CA VAL A 137 -3.66 8.32 -1.03
C VAL A 137 -3.25 6.96 -0.49
N LEU A 138 -3.33 5.96 -1.34
CA LEU A 138 -2.84 4.60 -1.08
C LEU A 138 -1.74 4.25 -2.09
N ILE A 139 -0.68 3.64 -1.62
CA ILE A 139 0.45 3.21 -2.44
C ILE A 139 0.67 1.73 -2.22
N PHE A 140 0.59 0.94 -3.30
CA PHE A 140 0.76 -0.49 -3.27
C PHE A 140 1.88 -0.89 -4.23
N ASP A 141 2.89 -1.59 -3.71
CA ASP A 141 3.96 -2.17 -4.52
C ASP A 141 3.70 -3.67 -4.70
N GLU A 142 3.44 -4.08 -5.96
CA GLU A 142 3.19 -5.47 -6.37
C GLU A 142 2.10 -6.19 -5.52
N PRO A 143 0.89 -5.61 -5.31
CA PRO A 143 -0.09 -6.13 -4.36
C PRO A 143 -0.69 -7.49 -4.73
N THR A 144 -0.56 -7.92 -5.98
CA THR A 144 -1.07 -9.19 -6.49
C THR A 144 0.02 -10.25 -6.69
N ASN A 145 1.29 -9.88 -6.41
CA ASN A 145 2.42 -10.78 -6.64
C ASN A 145 2.30 -12.10 -5.87
N GLY A 146 2.41 -13.22 -6.59
CA GLY A 146 2.33 -14.56 -6.03
C GLY A 146 0.93 -15.07 -5.71
N LEU A 147 -0.11 -14.31 -6.05
CA LEU A 147 -1.50 -14.76 -5.92
C LEU A 147 -1.92 -15.64 -7.10
N ASP A 148 -2.87 -16.51 -6.85
CA ASP A 148 -3.58 -17.23 -7.88
C ASP A 148 -4.56 -16.30 -8.65
N PRO A 149 -5.08 -16.70 -9.81
CA PRO A 149 -5.97 -15.85 -10.62
C PRO A 149 -7.20 -15.36 -9.87
N GLN A 150 -7.75 -16.15 -8.94
CA GLN A 150 -8.87 -15.73 -8.13
C GLN A 150 -8.46 -14.64 -7.13
N GLY A 151 -7.34 -14.81 -6.45
CA GLY A 151 -6.79 -13.82 -5.51
C GLY A 151 -6.46 -12.50 -6.20
N ILE A 152 -5.92 -12.54 -7.43
CA ILE A 152 -5.70 -11.34 -8.27
C ILE A 152 -7.03 -10.61 -8.50
N ALA A 153 -8.07 -11.33 -8.96
CA ALA A 153 -9.38 -10.74 -9.21
C ALA A 153 -9.99 -10.11 -7.94
N GLU A 154 -9.85 -10.78 -6.79
CA GLU A 154 -10.34 -10.28 -5.50
C GLU A 154 -9.62 -8.98 -5.07
N ILE A 155 -8.28 -8.91 -5.21
CA ILE A 155 -7.51 -7.71 -4.89
C ILE A 155 -7.85 -6.56 -5.85
N ARG A 156 -7.98 -6.84 -7.15
CA ARG A 156 -8.42 -5.83 -8.13
C ARG A 156 -9.78 -5.23 -7.75
N GLN A 157 -10.75 -6.08 -7.45
CA GLN A 157 -12.08 -5.60 -7.06
C GLN A 157 -12.02 -4.77 -5.78
N LEU A 158 -11.21 -5.18 -4.81
CA LEU A 158 -11.00 -4.42 -3.58
C LEU A 158 -10.38 -3.04 -3.85
N ILE A 159 -9.38 -2.96 -4.73
CA ILE A 159 -8.76 -1.69 -5.15
C ILE A 159 -9.79 -0.77 -5.82
N LEU A 160 -10.64 -1.31 -6.71
CA LEU A 160 -11.70 -0.55 -7.35
C LEU A 160 -12.72 -0.03 -6.33
N ASN A 161 -13.14 -0.86 -5.39
CA ASN A 161 -14.06 -0.45 -4.32
C ASN A 161 -13.46 0.69 -3.46
N ILE A 162 -12.16 0.63 -3.17
CA ILE A 162 -11.46 1.68 -2.42
C ILE A 162 -11.36 2.97 -3.25
N ARG A 163 -11.09 2.89 -4.55
CA ARG A 163 -11.12 4.06 -5.44
C ARG A 163 -12.49 4.74 -5.41
N ASP A 164 -13.58 3.96 -5.43
CA ASP A 164 -14.95 4.48 -5.43
C ASP A 164 -15.31 5.21 -4.11
N MET A 165 -14.48 5.04 -3.07
CA MET A 165 -14.50 5.86 -1.85
C MET A 165 -13.76 7.20 -2.02
N ASN A 166 -13.50 7.64 -3.25
CA ASN A 166 -12.78 8.86 -3.61
C ASN A 166 -11.30 8.87 -3.13
N LYS A 167 -10.66 7.70 -3.09
CA LYS A 167 -9.24 7.56 -2.76
C LYS A 167 -8.40 7.58 -4.03
N THR A 168 -7.21 8.17 -3.94
CA THR A 168 -6.19 8.07 -4.98
C THR A 168 -5.32 6.86 -4.72
N ILE A 169 -5.10 6.02 -5.72
CA ILE A 169 -4.33 4.79 -5.57
C ILE A 169 -3.16 4.81 -6.54
N VAL A 170 -1.96 4.61 -6.05
CA VAL A 170 -0.75 4.40 -6.85
C VAL A 170 -0.36 2.94 -6.74
N LEU A 171 -0.32 2.26 -7.87
CA LEU A 171 -0.05 0.84 -7.97
C LEU A 171 1.23 0.63 -8.77
N ALA A 172 2.26 0.05 -8.18
CA ALA A 172 3.41 -0.43 -8.93
C ALA A 172 3.22 -1.91 -9.28
N SER A 173 3.39 -2.25 -10.56
CA SER A 173 3.28 -3.63 -11.02
C SER A 173 4.21 -3.91 -12.20
N HIS A 174 4.58 -5.18 -12.35
CA HIS A 174 5.24 -5.69 -13.55
C HIS A 174 4.25 -6.38 -14.51
N LEU A 175 2.98 -6.54 -14.10
CA LEU A 175 1.91 -7.12 -14.92
C LEU A 175 1.13 -6.00 -15.61
N LEU A 176 0.93 -6.14 -16.93
CA LEU A 176 0.21 -5.14 -17.75
C LEU A 176 -1.31 -5.23 -17.58
N ASP A 177 -1.81 -6.34 -17.04
CA ASP A 177 -3.24 -6.64 -16.92
C ASP A 177 -3.81 -6.33 -15.53
N GLU A 178 -3.09 -5.61 -14.68
CA GLU A 178 -3.53 -5.18 -13.33
C GLU A 178 -4.39 -3.91 -13.27
#